data_46605eb7b483a1b4ffd962242d404280
#
_entry.id   46605eb7b483a1b4ffd962242d404280
#
_cell.length_a   1.000
_cell.length_b   1.000
_cell.length_c   1.000
_cell.angle_alpha   90.00
_cell.angle_beta   90.00
_cell.angle_gamma   90.00
#
_symmetry.space_group_name_H-M   'P 1'
#
loop_
_entity.id
_entity.type
_entity.pdbx_description
1 polymer ?
#
loop_
_entity_poly.entity_id
_entity_poly.type
_entity_poly.pdbx_seq_one_letter_code
_entity_poly.pdbx_strand_id
1 'polypeptide(L)'
;LVNLNESFDKQKMMETLVDPEVSSILAELESGGKDAAYLTDKFQLSSNQIKERLSYVLEHNFVMMEQNDGNEIFRVDLNKLNKIMEGEDNFKNVVDGLTELDQFLN
;
A
#
# COMPACT_ATOMS: atom_id res chain seq x y z
N LEU A 1 -11.00 -21.73 5.15
CA LEU A 1 -11.60 -22.01 4.07
C LEU A 1 -12.34 -20.88 3.50
N VAL A 2 -12.91 -20.19 4.30
CA VAL A 2 -13.67 -19.10 3.87
C VAL A 2 -12.91 -18.05 3.14
N ASN A 3 -11.59 -18.08 3.22
CA ASN A 3 -10.81 -17.05 2.57
C ASN A 3 -10.27 -17.46 1.23
N LEU A 4 -11.03 -18.27 0.54
CA LEU A 4 -10.62 -18.71 -0.78
C LEU A 4 -10.44 -17.56 -1.74
N ASN A 5 -11.18 -16.48 -1.54
CA ASN A 5 -11.08 -15.32 -2.40
C ASN A 5 -9.98 -14.39 -1.99
N GLU A 6 -9.44 -14.60 -0.82
CA GLU A 6 -8.32 -13.78 -0.37
C GLU A 6 -7.10 -14.63 -0.41
N SER A 7 -6.23 -14.32 -1.34
CA SER A 7 -5.03 -15.10 -1.53
C SER A 7 -3.87 -14.60 -0.70
N PHE A 8 -4.13 -13.66 0.21
CA PHE A 8 -3.06 -13.09 1.01
C PHE A 8 -3.38 -13.17 2.49
N ASP A 9 -2.35 -13.07 3.28
CA ASP A 9 -2.42 -13.03 4.73
C ASP A 9 -2.71 -11.60 5.13
N LYS A 10 -3.86 -11.36 5.76
CA LYS A 10 -4.24 -10.01 6.13
C LYS A 10 -3.26 -9.36 7.08
N GLN A 11 -2.78 -10.14 8.04
CA GLN A 11 -1.82 -9.59 9.00
C GLN A 11 -0.53 -9.19 8.29
N LYS A 12 -0.05 -10.04 7.41
CA LYS A 12 1.16 -9.71 6.66
C LYS A 12 0.94 -8.51 5.76
N MET A 13 -0.24 -8.40 5.16
CA MET A 13 -0.54 -7.25 4.34
C MET A 13 -0.54 -5.98 5.16
N MET A 14 -1.17 -6.01 6.34
CA MET A 14 -1.19 -4.84 7.20
C MET A 14 0.21 -4.45 7.65
N GLU A 15 1.03 -5.43 7.98
CA GLU A 15 2.42 -5.17 8.35
C GLU A 15 3.19 -4.54 7.20
N THR A 16 2.92 -5.02 5.99
CA THR A 16 3.56 -4.47 4.80
C THR A 16 3.13 -3.02 4.57
N LEU A 17 1.85 -2.77 4.71
CA LEU A 17 1.31 -1.44 4.43
C LEU A 17 1.77 -0.39 5.44
N VAL A 18 2.11 -0.80 6.65
CA VAL A 18 2.59 0.17 7.64
C VAL A 18 4.11 0.26 7.67
N ASP A 19 4.81 -0.54 6.90
CA ASP A 19 6.25 -0.42 6.76
C ASP A 19 6.57 0.98 6.23
N PRO A 20 7.49 1.72 6.86
CA PRO A 20 7.73 3.11 6.47
C PRO A 20 8.13 3.30 5.02
N GLU A 21 8.94 2.40 4.48
CA GLU A 21 9.35 2.53 3.07
C GLU A 21 8.19 2.25 2.14
N VAL A 22 7.44 1.18 2.40
CA VAL A 22 6.29 0.85 1.57
C VAL A 22 5.25 1.95 1.67
N SER A 23 4.97 2.38 2.88
CA SER A 23 3.98 3.42 3.12
C SER A 23 4.33 4.71 2.38
N SER A 24 5.60 5.09 2.39
CA SER A 24 6.04 6.30 1.71
C SER A 24 5.89 6.18 0.20
N ILE A 25 6.22 5.02 -0.35
CA ILE A 25 6.07 4.81 -1.79
C ILE A 25 4.59 4.84 -2.16
N LEU A 26 3.75 4.17 -1.37
CA LEU A 26 2.32 4.17 -1.66
C LEU A 26 1.73 5.56 -1.60
N ALA A 27 2.21 6.38 -0.67
CA ALA A 27 1.74 7.77 -0.59
C ALA A 27 2.05 8.53 -1.87
N GLU A 28 3.21 8.29 -2.46
CA GLU A 28 3.53 8.91 -3.74
C GLU A 28 2.59 8.46 -4.85
N LEU A 29 2.17 7.22 -4.80
CA LEU A 29 1.31 6.67 -5.85
C LEU A 29 -0.15 7.09 -5.69
N GLU A 30 -0.53 7.64 -4.55
CA GLU A 30 -1.92 8.04 -4.33
C GLU A 30 -2.35 9.15 -5.28
N SER A 31 -1.43 9.98 -5.69
CA SER A 31 -1.77 11.08 -6.59
C SER A 31 -1.75 10.67 -8.05
N GLY A 32 -1.42 9.42 -8.34
CA GLY A 32 -1.38 8.92 -9.69
C GLY A 32 -0.17 8.05 -9.91
N GLY A 33 -0.10 7.41 -11.06
CA GLY A 33 1.02 6.54 -11.38
C GLY A 33 2.34 7.29 -11.45
N LYS A 34 3.40 6.61 -11.06
CA LYS A 34 4.75 7.16 -11.10
C LYS A 34 5.65 6.14 -11.76
N ASP A 35 6.60 6.62 -12.57
CA ASP A 35 7.51 5.68 -13.19
C ASP A 35 8.66 5.32 -12.26
N ALA A 36 9.35 4.25 -12.63
CA ALA A 36 10.44 3.73 -11.80
C ALA A 36 11.53 4.77 -11.60
N ALA A 37 11.83 5.56 -12.63
CA ALA A 37 12.87 6.56 -12.53
C ALA A 37 12.53 7.60 -11.46
N TYR A 38 11.27 8.02 -11.42
CA TYR A 38 10.83 8.97 -10.40
C TYR A 38 11.02 8.40 -9.00
N LEU A 39 10.61 7.14 -8.82
CA LEU A 39 10.67 6.52 -7.50
C LEU A 39 12.11 6.24 -7.08
N THR A 40 12.95 5.79 -8.00
CA THR A 40 14.34 5.53 -7.67
C THR A 40 15.05 6.82 -7.27
N ASP A 41 14.74 7.90 -7.95
CA ASP A 41 15.35 9.19 -7.65
C ASP A 41 14.86 9.69 -6.29
N LYS A 42 13.57 9.63 -6.07
CA LYS A 42 13.00 10.16 -4.84
C LYS A 42 13.43 9.39 -3.60
N PHE A 43 13.45 8.08 -3.70
CA PHE A 43 13.71 7.25 -2.53
C PHE A 43 15.15 6.75 -2.47
N GLN A 44 15.96 7.08 -3.46
CA GLN A 44 17.36 6.69 -3.50
C GLN A 44 17.52 5.17 -3.41
N LEU A 45 16.64 4.48 -4.12
CA LEU A 45 16.65 3.03 -4.21
C LEU A 45 16.76 2.64 -5.67
N SER A 46 17.34 1.47 -5.93
CA SER A 46 17.37 0.97 -7.30
C SER A 46 15.97 0.50 -7.70
N SER A 47 15.77 0.32 -8.99
CA SER A 47 14.51 -0.20 -9.51
C SER A 47 14.20 -1.55 -8.88
N ASN A 48 15.20 -2.42 -8.76
CA ASN A 48 15.00 -3.72 -8.15
C ASN A 48 14.63 -3.61 -6.68
N GLN A 49 15.23 -2.65 -5.99
CA GLN A 49 14.89 -2.45 -4.58
C GLN A 49 13.47 -1.95 -4.42
N ILE A 50 13.03 -1.07 -5.32
CA ILE A 50 11.64 -0.62 -5.30
C ILE A 50 10.71 -1.80 -5.48
N LYS A 51 10.99 -2.65 -6.47
CA LYS A 51 10.16 -3.83 -6.71
C LYS A 51 10.18 -4.79 -5.53
N GLU A 52 11.32 -4.92 -4.90
CA GLU A 52 11.46 -5.81 -3.76
C GLU A 52 10.62 -5.31 -2.58
N ARG A 53 10.69 -4.01 -2.30
CA ARG A 53 9.89 -3.42 -1.22
C ARG A 53 8.40 -3.58 -1.48
N LEU A 54 7.99 -3.49 -2.75
CA LEU A 54 6.59 -3.56 -3.13
C LEU A 54 6.15 -4.97 -3.50
N SER A 55 7.02 -5.98 -3.34
CA SER A 55 6.74 -7.31 -3.87
C SER A 55 5.41 -7.88 -3.39
N TYR A 56 5.11 -7.76 -2.11
CA TYR A 56 3.89 -8.34 -1.59
C TYR A 56 2.64 -7.62 -2.14
N VAL A 57 2.69 -6.30 -2.18
CA VAL A 57 1.54 -5.54 -2.71
C VAL A 57 1.43 -5.71 -4.23
N LEU A 58 2.54 -5.93 -4.92
CA LEU A 58 2.49 -6.24 -6.35
C LEU A 58 1.90 -7.63 -6.58
N GLU A 59 2.32 -8.58 -5.78
CA GLU A 59 1.85 -9.96 -5.91
C GLU A 59 0.33 -10.04 -5.74
N HIS A 60 -0.21 -9.23 -4.87
CA HIS A 60 -1.64 -9.29 -4.57
C HIS A 60 -2.42 -8.15 -5.20
N ASN A 61 -1.80 -7.46 -6.14
CA ASN A 61 -2.47 -6.47 -7.00
C ASN A 61 -3.00 -5.25 -6.27
N PHE A 62 -2.39 -4.90 -5.14
CA PHE A 62 -2.65 -3.61 -4.52
C PHE A 62 -1.87 -2.53 -5.25
N VAL A 63 -0.74 -2.91 -5.83
CA VAL A 63 0.04 -2.06 -6.70
C VAL A 63 0.18 -2.80 -8.02
N MET A 64 0.08 -2.07 -9.11
CA MET A 64 0.21 -2.64 -10.44
C MET A 64 1.36 -1.95 -11.15
N MET A 65 2.04 -2.71 -11.99
CA MET A 65 3.15 -2.19 -12.76
C MET A 65 2.82 -2.35 -14.23
N GLU A 66 2.92 -1.26 -14.98
CA GLU A 66 2.64 -1.25 -16.41
C GLU A 66 3.89 -0.82 -17.16
N GLN A 67 4.01 -1.34 -18.38
CA GLN A 67 5.06 -0.87 -19.28
C GLN A 67 4.45 0.18 -20.20
N ASN A 68 5.10 1.32 -20.30
CA ASN A 68 4.62 2.38 -21.16
C ASN A 68 5.82 3.05 -21.79
N ASP A 69 6.00 2.85 -23.09
CA ASP A 69 7.11 3.42 -23.85
C ASP A 69 8.46 3.11 -23.22
N GLY A 70 8.61 1.87 -22.76
CA GLY A 70 9.85 1.43 -22.16
C GLY A 70 10.01 1.80 -20.70
N ASN A 71 9.06 2.52 -20.14
CA ASN A 71 9.09 2.89 -18.74
C ASN A 71 8.16 2.01 -17.92
N GLU A 72 8.58 1.69 -16.71
CA GLU A 72 7.75 0.95 -15.78
C GLU A 72 6.98 1.95 -14.94
N ILE A 73 5.65 1.90 -15.00
CA ILE A 73 4.80 2.81 -14.26
C ILE A 73 4.13 2.02 -13.15
N PHE A 74 4.24 2.50 -11.93
CA PHE A 74 3.60 1.88 -10.78
C PHE A 74 2.34 2.65 -10.43
N ARG A 75 1.26 1.93 -10.17
CA ARG A 75 -0.01 2.52 -9.75
C ARG A 75 -0.55 1.76 -8.57
N VAL A 76 -1.19 2.46 -7.66
CA VAL A 76 -1.84 1.82 -6.53
C VAL A 76 -3.33 1.73 -6.82
N ASP A 77 -3.92 0.61 -6.44
CA ASP A 77 -5.38 0.45 -6.51
C ASP A 77 -5.96 1.00 -5.22
N LEU A 78 -6.36 2.26 -5.27
CA LEU A 78 -6.84 2.94 -4.08
C LEU A 78 -8.11 2.32 -3.54
N ASN A 79 -8.98 1.84 -4.41
CA ASN A 79 -10.20 1.20 -3.96
C ASN A 79 -9.91 -0.04 -3.15
N LYS A 80 -8.98 -0.84 -3.63
CA LYS A 80 -8.62 -2.06 -2.94
C LYS A 80 -7.92 -1.76 -1.62
N LEU A 81 -7.03 -0.76 -1.64
CA LEU A 81 -6.32 -0.35 -0.45
C LEU A 81 -7.28 0.16 0.61
N ASN A 82 -8.19 1.05 0.22
CA ASN A 82 -9.16 1.59 1.14
C ASN A 82 -10.07 0.50 1.70
N LYS A 83 -10.41 -0.47 0.86
CA LYS A 83 -11.29 -1.54 1.26
C LYS A 83 -10.67 -2.41 2.35
N ILE A 84 -9.38 -2.72 2.23
CA ILE A 84 -8.75 -3.51 3.26
C ILE A 84 -8.60 -2.73 4.55
N MET A 85 -8.30 -1.45 4.44
CA MET A 85 -8.17 -0.60 5.61
C MET A 85 -9.50 -0.45 6.34
N GLU A 86 -10.58 -0.25 5.59
CA GLU A 86 -11.89 -0.07 6.18
C GLU A 86 -12.50 -1.38 6.62
N GLY A 87 -12.19 -2.46 5.90
CA GLY A 87 -12.76 -3.75 6.19
C GLY A 87 -12.11 -4.46 7.35
N GLU A 88 -10.96 -3.98 7.79
CA GLU A 88 -10.27 -4.55 8.93
C GLU A 88 -10.82 -3.93 10.19
N ASP A 89 -11.76 -4.61 10.79
CA ASP A 89 -12.43 -4.08 11.95
C ASP A 89 -11.47 -3.71 13.05
N ASN A 90 -10.45 -4.54 13.26
CA ASN A 90 -9.50 -4.27 14.33
C ASN A 90 -8.74 -2.98 14.09
N PHE A 91 -8.29 -2.79 12.86
CA PHE A 91 -7.52 -1.60 12.53
C PHE A 91 -8.40 -0.36 12.63
N LYS A 92 -9.60 -0.46 12.07
CA LYS A 92 -10.51 0.66 12.08
C LYS A 92 -10.92 1.02 13.49
N ASN A 93 -11.18 0.02 14.31
CA ASN A 93 -11.57 0.25 15.69
C ASN A 93 -10.49 0.94 16.48
N VAL A 94 -9.25 0.58 16.24
CA VAL A 94 -8.14 1.23 16.93
C VAL A 94 -8.10 2.70 16.58
N VAL A 95 -8.22 3.00 15.29
CA VAL A 95 -8.19 4.40 14.84
C VAL A 95 -9.40 5.16 15.38
N ASP A 96 -10.57 4.55 15.27
CA ASP A 96 -11.79 5.20 15.73
C ASP A 96 -11.74 5.43 17.24
N GLY A 97 -11.20 4.45 17.97
CA GLY A 97 -11.08 4.60 19.42
C GLY A 97 -10.21 5.76 19.78
N LEU A 98 -9.09 5.91 19.10
CA LEU A 98 -8.20 7.04 19.37
C LEU A 98 -8.87 8.36 19.06
N THR A 99 -9.61 8.39 17.96
CA THR A 99 -10.32 9.59 17.57
C THR A 99 -11.38 9.95 18.59
N GLU A 100 -12.08 8.96 19.06
CA GLU A 100 -13.11 9.19 20.07
C GLU A 100 -12.53 9.71 21.36
N LEU A 101 -11.39 9.17 21.76
CA LEU A 101 -10.72 9.66 22.95
C LEU A 101 -10.33 11.11 22.81
N ASP A 102 -9.86 11.47 21.63
CA ASP A 102 -9.52 12.84 21.35
C ASP A 102 -10.72 13.75 21.52
N GLN A 103 -11.82 13.35 20.91
CA GLN A 103 -13.05 14.13 21.01
C GLN A 103 -13.55 14.21 22.42
N PHE A 104 -13.38 13.13 23.13
CA PHE A 104 -13.83 13.04 24.48
C PHE A 104 -13.06 13.99 25.39
N LEU A 105 -11.78 14.10 25.15
CA LEU A 105 -10.94 14.96 25.95
C LEU A 105 -11.11 16.43 25.59
N ASN A 106 -11.64 16.70 24.46
CA ASN A 106 -11.92 18.05 24.03
C ASN A 106 -13.30 18.45 24.41
#